data_f1bb705e7d0b531e979af8db2a9a57a8
#
_entry.id   f1bb705e7d0b531e979af8db2a9a57a8
#
_cell.length_a   1.000
_cell.length_b   1.000
_cell.length_c   1.000
_cell.angle_alpha   90.00
_cell.angle_beta   90.00
_cell.angle_gamma   90.00
#
_symmetry.space_group_name_H-M   'P 1'
#
loop_
_entity.id
_entity.type
_entity.pdbx_description
1 polymer ?
#
loop_
_entity_poly.entity_id
_entity_poly.type
_entity_poly.pdbx_seq_one_letter_code
_entity_poly.pdbx_strand_id
1 'polypeptide(L)'
;MAMSTAGAPARPMRADARRNYGRLLAEARTAFAEHGTDASLEDIARSAGVGIGTLYRHFPTRHALMSAVFQEAVTALITRSRELAGADQPCAALVEWLGAIVTHAGEYRGLAQALMSTCRDESSALARCNTPLREAGSTLLTRAQTSGAVRPDVSIDDLMQLTNAIALAAEQSPDDPELANRLLKLTLRGLTHSSPTGDGKSSPTGD
;
A
#
# COMPACT_ATOMS: atom_id res chain seq x y z
N MET A 1 -5.14 59.20 -24.94
CA MET A 1 -4.84 57.91 -25.58
C MET A 1 -4.08 57.05 -24.60
N ALA A 2 -4.78 56.21 -23.88
CA ALA A 2 -4.15 55.26 -22.96
C ALA A 2 -4.26 53.86 -23.57
N MET A 3 -3.14 53.26 -23.93
CA MET A 3 -3.06 51.90 -24.44
C MET A 3 -3.09 50.91 -23.29
N SER A 4 -4.18 50.16 -23.21
CA SER A 4 -4.37 49.04 -22.31
C SER A 4 -3.42 47.92 -22.69
N THR A 5 -2.46 47.58 -21.82
CA THR A 5 -1.68 46.34 -21.92
C THR A 5 -2.51 45.22 -21.30
N ALA A 6 -3.19 44.47 -22.17
CA ALA A 6 -3.86 43.23 -21.76
C ALA A 6 -2.81 42.21 -21.32
N GLY A 7 -2.84 41.88 -20.03
CA GLY A 7 -2.03 40.82 -19.46
C GLY A 7 -2.36 39.48 -20.09
N ALA A 8 -1.38 38.78 -20.65
CA ALA A 8 -1.48 37.45 -21.21
C ALA A 8 -1.92 36.40 -20.16
N PRO A 9 -2.74 35.43 -20.54
CA PRO A 9 -3.39 34.51 -19.59
C PRO A 9 -2.40 33.52 -18.99
N ALA A 10 -2.14 33.63 -17.71
CA ALA A 10 -1.36 32.66 -16.90
C ALA A 10 -2.07 31.28 -16.74
N ARG A 11 -3.24 31.10 -17.32
CA ARG A 11 -4.06 29.88 -17.26
C ARG A 11 -3.61 28.70 -18.11
N PRO A 12 -3.10 28.86 -19.38
CA PRO A 12 -2.75 27.71 -20.22
C PRO A 12 -1.63 26.87 -19.67
N MET A 13 -0.52 27.47 -19.20
CA MET A 13 0.67 26.75 -18.70
C MET A 13 0.39 25.85 -17.49
N ARG A 14 -0.47 26.28 -16.55
CA ARG A 14 -0.86 25.43 -15.40
C ARG A 14 -1.76 24.27 -15.82
N ALA A 15 -2.63 24.47 -16.79
CA ALA A 15 -3.51 23.43 -17.32
C ALA A 15 -2.70 22.38 -18.10
N ASP A 16 -1.70 22.81 -18.90
CA ASP A 16 -0.81 21.92 -19.65
C ASP A 16 0.10 21.12 -18.70
N ALA A 17 0.66 21.75 -17.67
CA ALA A 17 1.45 21.07 -16.66
C ALA A 17 0.63 19.99 -15.92
N ARG A 18 -0.63 20.29 -15.59
CA ARG A 18 -1.53 19.31 -14.95
C ARG A 18 -1.89 18.16 -15.90
N ARG A 19 -2.15 18.43 -17.18
CA ARG A 19 -2.36 17.38 -18.18
C ARG A 19 -1.15 16.50 -18.38
N ASN A 20 0.06 17.08 -18.45
CA ASN A 20 1.31 16.35 -18.58
C ASN A 20 1.57 15.48 -17.34
N TYR A 21 1.32 16.00 -16.15
CA TYR A 21 1.40 15.26 -14.90
C TYR A 21 0.48 14.04 -14.91
N GLY A 22 -0.80 14.21 -15.27
CA GLY A 22 -1.75 13.09 -15.32
C GLY A 22 -1.39 12.03 -16.36
N ARG A 23 -0.88 12.45 -17.56
CA ARG A 23 -0.44 11.51 -18.59
C ARG A 23 0.81 10.73 -18.12
N LEU A 24 1.77 11.39 -17.50
CA LEU A 24 2.94 10.74 -16.94
C LEU A 24 2.57 9.68 -15.89
N LEU A 25 1.61 9.98 -14.99
CA LEU A 25 1.15 9.01 -14.01
C LEU A 25 0.44 7.82 -14.64
N ALA A 26 -0.41 8.04 -15.64
CA ALA A 26 -1.13 6.97 -16.33
C ALA A 26 -0.15 6.01 -17.04
N GLU A 27 0.81 6.54 -17.80
CA GLU A 27 1.82 5.74 -18.49
C GLU A 27 2.78 5.05 -17.52
N ALA A 28 3.18 5.73 -16.43
CA ALA A 28 4.01 5.13 -15.40
C ALA A 28 3.30 3.96 -14.69
N ARG A 29 1.99 4.07 -14.45
CA ARG A 29 1.20 2.97 -13.87
C ARG A 29 1.24 1.73 -14.77
N THR A 30 0.97 1.90 -16.06
CA THR A 30 1.05 0.80 -17.05
C THR A 30 2.44 0.20 -17.11
N ALA A 31 3.47 1.03 -17.23
CA ALA A 31 4.85 0.58 -17.33
C ALA A 31 5.32 -0.17 -16.06
N PHE A 32 4.96 0.31 -14.88
CA PHE A 32 5.31 -0.38 -13.63
C PHE A 32 4.52 -1.68 -13.42
N ALA A 33 3.29 -1.78 -13.91
CA ALA A 33 2.53 -3.03 -13.88
C ALA A 33 3.13 -4.09 -14.83
N GLU A 34 3.57 -3.68 -16.03
CA GLU A 34 4.10 -4.59 -17.05
C GLU A 34 5.56 -4.96 -16.82
N HIS A 35 6.39 -3.98 -16.41
CA HIS A 35 7.85 -4.12 -16.36
C HIS A 35 8.43 -3.98 -14.96
N GLY A 36 7.58 -3.81 -13.95
CA GLY A 36 8.01 -3.62 -12.57
C GLY A 36 8.57 -2.23 -12.30
N THR A 37 9.12 -2.09 -11.10
CA THR A 37 9.68 -0.82 -10.61
C THR A 37 10.91 -0.34 -11.37
N ASP A 38 11.52 -1.17 -12.21
CA ASP A 38 12.70 -0.87 -13.03
C ASP A 38 12.35 -0.37 -14.45
N ALA A 39 11.05 -0.22 -14.76
CA ALA A 39 10.58 0.31 -16.05
C ALA A 39 11.33 1.60 -16.45
N SER A 40 11.62 1.75 -17.75
CA SER A 40 12.40 2.88 -18.30
C SER A 40 11.64 4.20 -18.16
N LEU A 41 12.24 5.18 -17.49
CA LEU A 41 11.66 6.53 -17.37
C LEU A 41 11.63 7.26 -18.71
N GLU A 42 12.58 6.97 -19.61
CA GLU A 42 12.61 7.49 -20.97
C GLU A 42 11.43 6.99 -21.78
N ASP A 43 11.08 5.71 -21.66
CA ASP A 43 9.95 5.13 -22.36
C ASP A 43 8.63 5.67 -21.79
N ILE A 44 8.51 5.78 -20.46
CA ILE A 44 7.36 6.42 -19.80
C ILE A 44 7.15 7.85 -20.31
N ALA A 45 8.21 8.66 -20.39
CA ALA A 45 8.12 10.03 -20.89
C ALA A 45 7.69 10.06 -22.37
N ARG A 46 8.25 9.16 -23.19
CA ARG A 46 7.93 9.03 -24.62
C ARG A 46 6.46 8.65 -24.82
N SER A 47 5.96 7.63 -24.11
CA SER A 47 4.57 7.19 -24.16
C SER A 47 3.60 8.28 -23.70
N ALA A 48 3.97 9.03 -22.66
CA ALA A 48 3.20 10.20 -22.21
C ALA A 48 3.24 11.39 -23.17
N GLY A 49 4.04 11.33 -24.26
CA GLY A 49 4.18 12.42 -25.24
C GLY A 49 4.86 13.65 -24.66
N VAL A 50 5.82 13.47 -23.73
CA VAL A 50 6.60 14.55 -23.13
C VAL A 50 8.10 14.26 -23.18
N GLY A 51 8.91 15.29 -23.11
CA GLY A 51 10.37 15.11 -22.99
C GLY A 51 10.78 14.63 -21.61
N ILE A 52 11.87 13.86 -21.53
CA ILE A 52 12.43 13.36 -20.24
C ILE A 52 12.71 14.48 -19.24
N GLY A 53 13.15 15.66 -19.70
CA GLY A 53 13.35 16.83 -18.85
C GLY A 53 12.05 17.35 -18.22
N THR A 54 10.89 17.13 -18.85
CA THR A 54 9.57 17.44 -18.28
C THR A 54 9.20 16.43 -17.19
N LEU A 55 9.51 15.14 -17.39
CA LEU A 55 9.33 14.10 -16.39
C LEU A 55 10.12 14.46 -15.12
N TYR A 56 11.41 14.76 -15.24
CA TYR A 56 12.27 15.09 -14.07
C TYR A 56 11.87 16.38 -13.37
N ARG A 57 11.24 17.35 -14.04
CA ARG A 57 10.65 18.52 -13.37
C ARG A 57 9.46 18.17 -12.49
N HIS A 58 8.63 17.19 -12.88
CA HIS A 58 7.50 16.74 -12.09
C HIS A 58 7.93 15.72 -11.02
N PHE A 59 8.84 14.84 -11.38
CA PHE A 59 9.29 13.73 -10.55
C PHE A 59 10.82 13.66 -10.55
N PRO A 60 11.50 14.36 -9.60
CA PRO A 60 12.96 14.48 -9.58
C PRO A 60 13.70 13.14 -9.48
N THR A 61 13.03 12.10 -8.98
CA THR A 61 13.59 10.76 -8.83
C THR A 61 12.59 9.70 -9.30
N ARG A 62 13.09 8.51 -9.63
CA ARG A 62 12.24 7.32 -9.87
C ARG A 62 11.28 7.08 -8.70
N HIS A 63 11.79 7.16 -7.47
CA HIS A 63 10.97 6.96 -6.27
C HIS A 63 9.86 8.01 -6.12
N ALA A 64 10.09 9.26 -6.56
CA ALA A 64 9.05 10.28 -6.56
C ALA A 64 7.92 9.94 -7.54
N LEU A 65 8.24 9.42 -8.73
CA LEU A 65 7.25 8.96 -9.70
C LEU A 65 6.50 7.73 -9.18
N MET A 66 7.21 6.74 -8.64
CA MET A 66 6.60 5.56 -8.02
C MET A 66 5.65 5.95 -6.90
N SER A 67 6.07 6.81 -5.97
CA SER A 67 5.22 7.29 -4.87
C SER A 67 3.95 7.96 -5.38
N ALA A 68 4.04 8.75 -6.46
CA ALA A 68 2.87 9.42 -7.03
C ALA A 68 1.90 8.42 -7.69
N VAL A 69 2.41 7.39 -8.36
CA VAL A 69 1.60 6.31 -8.95
C VAL A 69 0.87 5.53 -7.85
N PHE A 70 1.57 5.20 -6.76
CA PHE A 70 1.00 4.42 -5.66
C PHE A 70 0.08 5.24 -4.76
N GLN A 71 0.15 6.57 -4.80
CA GLN A 71 -0.65 7.44 -3.94
C GLN A 71 -2.17 7.20 -4.07
N GLU A 72 -2.66 6.88 -5.26
CA GLU A 72 -4.08 6.58 -5.46
C GLU A 72 -4.48 5.30 -4.72
N ALA A 73 -3.67 4.26 -4.80
CA ALA A 73 -3.93 3.01 -4.13
C ALA A 73 -3.76 3.13 -2.60
N VAL A 74 -2.74 3.85 -2.15
CA VAL A 74 -2.61 4.19 -0.72
C VAL A 74 -3.85 4.93 -0.22
N THR A 75 -4.37 5.89 -1.01
CA THR A 75 -5.61 6.61 -0.67
C THR A 75 -6.81 5.68 -0.60
N ALA A 76 -6.93 4.72 -1.53
CA ALA A 76 -8.00 3.72 -1.50
C ALA A 76 -7.89 2.81 -0.27
N LEU A 77 -6.68 2.35 0.09
CA LEU A 77 -6.44 1.53 1.28
C LEU A 77 -6.76 2.29 2.58
N ILE A 78 -6.42 3.57 2.68
CA ILE A 78 -6.78 4.43 3.81
C ILE A 78 -8.31 4.62 3.87
N THR A 79 -8.97 4.82 2.75
CA THR A 79 -10.44 4.93 2.70
C THR A 79 -11.07 3.62 3.16
N ARG A 80 -10.58 2.48 2.68
CA ARG A 80 -11.04 1.16 3.09
C ARG A 80 -10.86 0.91 4.59
N SER A 81 -9.75 1.35 5.18
CA SER A 81 -9.55 1.20 6.63
C SER A 81 -10.58 1.97 7.45
N ARG A 82 -10.99 3.17 6.98
CA ARG A 82 -12.04 3.98 7.64
C ARG A 82 -13.41 3.31 7.57
N GLU A 83 -13.75 2.71 6.43
CA GLU A 83 -15.00 1.93 6.27
C GLU A 83 -15.01 0.72 7.23
N LEU A 84 -13.88 0.01 7.31
CA LEU A 84 -13.71 -1.15 8.17
C LEU A 84 -13.60 -0.80 9.66
N ALA A 85 -13.28 0.45 9.99
CA ALA A 85 -13.17 0.89 11.38
C ALA A 85 -14.49 0.79 12.16
N GLY A 86 -15.64 0.72 11.51
CA GLY A 86 -16.97 0.52 12.13
C GLY A 86 -17.43 -0.93 12.17
N ALA A 87 -16.67 -1.91 11.65
CA ALA A 87 -17.12 -3.29 11.53
C ALA A 87 -17.32 -3.97 12.90
N ASP A 88 -18.35 -4.84 13.00
CA ASP A 88 -18.66 -5.60 14.21
C ASP A 88 -17.62 -6.67 14.55
N GLN A 89 -16.84 -7.09 13.55
CA GLN A 89 -15.78 -8.10 13.69
C GLN A 89 -14.40 -7.47 13.44
N PRO A 90 -13.75 -6.86 14.45
CA PRO A 90 -12.52 -6.13 14.28
C PRO A 90 -11.35 -6.94 13.70
N CYS A 91 -11.25 -8.23 14.08
CA CYS A 91 -10.22 -9.12 13.54
C CYS A 91 -10.44 -9.37 12.03
N ALA A 92 -11.66 -9.66 11.61
CA ALA A 92 -11.96 -9.85 10.19
C ALA A 92 -11.70 -8.59 9.37
N ALA A 93 -12.02 -7.42 9.92
CA ALA A 93 -11.74 -6.12 9.31
C ALA A 93 -10.23 -5.88 9.10
N LEU A 94 -9.41 -6.17 10.11
CA LEU A 94 -7.94 -6.10 10.00
C LEU A 94 -7.42 -7.06 8.93
N VAL A 95 -7.90 -8.30 8.92
CA VAL A 95 -7.53 -9.34 7.95
C VAL A 95 -7.85 -8.89 6.52
N GLU A 96 -9.06 -8.40 6.30
CA GLU A 96 -9.50 -7.92 4.99
C GLU A 96 -8.62 -6.77 4.49
N TRP A 97 -8.30 -5.84 5.39
CA TRP A 97 -7.44 -4.71 5.06
C TRP A 97 -6.00 -5.14 4.72
N LEU A 98 -5.40 -6.06 5.49
CA LEU A 98 -4.07 -6.61 5.18
C LEU A 98 -4.08 -7.37 3.85
N GLY A 99 -5.15 -8.11 3.55
CA GLY A 99 -5.35 -8.77 2.26
C GLY A 99 -5.39 -7.79 1.09
N ALA A 100 -6.06 -6.66 1.26
CA ALA A 100 -6.09 -5.60 0.24
C ALA A 100 -4.69 -5.01 -0.02
N ILE A 101 -3.85 -4.87 1.01
CA ILE A 101 -2.45 -4.44 0.86
C ILE A 101 -1.64 -5.46 0.05
N VAL A 102 -1.77 -6.76 0.36
CA VAL A 102 -1.07 -7.83 -0.39
C VAL A 102 -1.47 -7.82 -1.86
N THR A 103 -2.78 -7.74 -2.14
CA THR A 103 -3.30 -7.68 -3.51
C THR A 103 -2.71 -6.49 -4.26
N HIS A 104 -2.73 -5.30 -3.63
CA HIS A 104 -2.20 -4.09 -4.25
C HIS A 104 -0.69 -4.16 -4.49
N ALA A 105 0.08 -4.72 -3.54
CA ALA A 105 1.52 -4.91 -3.72
C ALA A 105 1.82 -5.87 -4.89
N GLY A 106 0.96 -6.87 -5.13
CA GLY A 106 1.07 -7.80 -6.24
C GLY A 106 0.74 -7.21 -7.62
N GLU A 107 0.04 -6.07 -7.68
CA GLU A 107 -0.25 -5.37 -8.95
C GLU A 107 1.01 -4.76 -9.59
N TYR A 108 2.07 -4.55 -8.81
CA TYR A 108 3.30 -3.90 -9.27
C TYR A 108 4.52 -4.72 -8.92
N ARG A 109 5.13 -5.32 -9.95
CA ARG A 109 6.33 -6.15 -9.77
C ARG A 109 7.47 -5.36 -9.11
N GLY A 110 8.08 -5.95 -8.08
CA GLY A 110 9.17 -5.33 -7.32
C GLY A 110 8.72 -4.28 -6.30
N LEU A 111 7.42 -3.97 -6.18
CA LEU A 111 6.92 -3.01 -5.19
C LEU A 111 7.20 -3.48 -3.76
N ALA A 112 6.90 -4.74 -3.45
CA ALA A 112 7.15 -5.31 -2.13
C ALA A 112 8.63 -5.21 -1.75
N GLN A 113 9.54 -5.53 -2.68
CA GLN A 113 10.98 -5.39 -2.49
C GLN A 113 11.41 -3.93 -2.30
N ALA A 114 10.87 -3.01 -3.10
CA ALA A 114 11.15 -1.58 -2.98
C ALA A 114 10.70 -1.02 -1.63
N LEU A 115 9.54 -1.43 -1.13
CA LEU A 115 9.03 -1.04 0.19
C LEU A 115 9.91 -1.60 1.31
N MET A 116 10.35 -2.86 1.23
CA MET A 116 11.24 -3.46 2.22
C MET A 116 12.62 -2.79 2.26
N SER A 117 13.16 -2.38 1.10
CA SER A 117 14.45 -1.68 1.03
C SER A 117 14.39 -0.28 1.63
N THR A 118 13.24 0.41 1.52
CA THR A 118 13.03 1.78 2.02
C THR A 118 12.64 1.85 3.49
N CYS A 119 12.27 0.74 4.13
CA CYS A 119 12.05 0.70 5.58
C CYS A 119 13.30 1.12 6.39
N ARG A 120 14.49 1.14 5.76
CA ARG A 120 15.75 1.58 6.36
C ARG A 120 16.06 3.07 6.15
N ASP A 121 15.33 3.74 5.25
CA ASP A 121 15.52 5.17 4.94
C ASP A 121 14.19 5.93 5.09
N GLU A 122 13.95 6.43 6.30
CA GLU A 122 12.74 7.19 6.66
C GLU A 122 12.58 8.50 5.84
N SER A 123 13.66 8.99 5.21
CA SER A 123 13.63 10.20 4.39
C SER A 123 13.08 9.98 2.99
N SER A 124 12.94 8.73 2.55
CA SER A 124 12.51 8.40 1.20
C SER A 124 11.04 8.81 0.93
N ALA A 125 10.73 9.09 -0.32
CA ALA A 125 9.36 9.42 -0.73
C ALA A 125 8.38 8.25 -0.48
N LEU A 126 8.83 7.00 -0.63
CA LEU A 126 8.04 5.79 -0.34
C LEU A 126 7.77 5.61 1.16
N ALA A 127 8.77 5.90 2.03
CA ALA A 127 8.57 5.85 3.47
C ALA A 127 7.50 6.85 3.92
N ARG A 128 7.48 8.07 3.36
CA ARG A 128 6.44 9.07 3.64
C ARG A 128 5.05 8.64 3.19
N CYS A 129 4.92 7.85 2.12
CA CYS A 129 3.64 7.26 1.72
C CYS A 129 3.15 6.19 2.70
N ASN A 130 4.06 5.50 3.39
CA ASN A 130 3.72 4.45 4.34
C ASN A 130 3.19 4.98 5.68
N THR A 131 3.58 6.18 6.12
CA THR A 131 3.14 6.72 7.41
C THR A 131 1.61 6.79 7.54
N PRO A 132 0.84 7.39 6.60
CA PRO A 132 -0.62 7.40 6.70
C PRO A 132 -1.25 6.01 6.63
N LEU A 133 -0.63 5.08 5.91
CA LEU A 133 -1.10 3.70 5.82
C LEU A 133 -0.90 2.96 7.16
N ARG A 134 0.24 3.16 7.82
CA ARG A 134 0.53 2.62 9.16
C ARG A 134 -0.43 3.16 10.21
N GLU A 135 -0.74 4.46 10.20
CA GLU A 135 -1.73 5.07 11.10
C GLU A 135 -3.12 4.46 10.90
N ALA A 136 -3.52 4.28 9.65
CA ALA A 136 -4.78 3.63 9.30
C ALA A 136 -4.84 2.18 9.81
N GLY A 137 -3.77 1.41 9.63
CA GLY A 137 -3.64 0.03 10.12
C GLY A 137 -3.59 -0.05 11.65
N SER A 138 -2.92 0.89 12.32
CA SER A 138 -2.88 0.97 13.78
C SER A 138 -4.26 1.10 14.40
N THR A 139 -5.15 1.85 13.77
CA THR A 139 -6.55 1.98 14.21
C THR A 139 -7.28 0.64 14.17
N LEU A 140 -7.16 -0.12 13.08
CA LEU A 140 -7.78 -1.45 12.95
C LEU A 140 -7.16 -2.46 13.92
N LEU A 141 -5.84 -2.46 14.06
CA LEU A 141 -5.11 -3.34 14.98
C LEU A 141 -5.53 -3.09 16.44
N THR A 142 -5.57 -1.83 16.88
CA THR A 142 -5.99 -1.46 18.24
C THR A 142 -7.40 -1.98 18.55
N ARG A 143 -8.34 -1.86 17.61
CA ARG A 143 -9.69 -2.41 17.78
C ARG A 143 -9.69 -3.93 17.92
N ALA A 144 -8.92 -4.63 17.09
CA ALA A 144 -8.79 -6.09 17.17
C ALA A 144 -8.14 -6.55 18.47
N GLN A 145 -7.16 -5.81 18.99
CA GLN A 145 -6.54 -6.06 20.29
C GLN A 145 -7.50 -5.77 21.45
N THR A 146 -8.23 -4.66 21.40
CA THR A 146 -9.22 -4.29 22.43
C THR A 146 -10.36 -5.31 22.52
N SER A 147 -10.74 -5.93 21.40
CA SER A 147 -11.73 -7.03 21.38
C SER A 147 -11.18 -8.36 21.90
N GLY A 148 -9.89 -8.45 22.23
CA GLY A 148 -9.23 -9.69 22.62
C GLY A 148 -8.97 -10.67 21.48
N ALA A 149 -9.27 -10.30 20.23
CA ALA A 149 -9.12 -11.19 19.08
C ALA A 149 -7.67 -11.30 18.59
N VAL A 150 -6.85 -10.25 18.82
CA VAL A 150 -5.43 -10.21 18.47
C VAL A 150 -4.61 -9.94 19.72
N ARG A 151 -3.45 -10.57 19.81
CA ARG A 151 -2.50 -10.44 20.93
C ARG A 151 -2.01 -8.98 21.06
N PRO A 152 -1.84 -8.47 22.29
CA PRO A 152 -1.42 -7.08 22.52
C PRO A 152 0.05 -6.79 22.17
N ASP A 153 0.89 -7.83 22.07
CA ASP A 153 2.32 -7.72 21.74
C ASP A 153 2.59 -7.60 20.22
N VAL A 154 1.56 -7.68 19.39
CA VAL A 154 1.66 -7.52 17.93
C VAL A 154 1.72 -6.04 17.59
N SER A 155 2.73 -5.60 16.84
CA SER A 155 2.83 -4.22 16.35
C SER A 155 2.31 -4.09 14.91
N ILE A 156 1.90 -2.87 14.53
CA ILE A 156 1.52 -2.59 13.14
C ILE A 156 2.73 -2.76 12.21
N ASP A 157 3.94 -2.48 12.69
CA ASP A 157 5.16 -2.59 11.92
C ASP A 157 5.46 -4.04 11.55
N ASP A 158 5.29 -4.96 12.49
CA ASP A 158 5.42 -6.39 12.23
C ASP A 158 4.41 -6.86 11.19
N LEU A 159 3.14 -6.42 11.30
CA LEU A 159 2.09 -6.76 10.34
C LEU A 159 2.40 -6.22 8.95
N MET A 160 2.86 -4.98 8.82
CA MET A 160 3.21 -4.38 7.54
C MET A 160 4.42 -5.07 6.91
N GLN A 161 5.46 -5.39 7.68
CA GLN A 161 6.62 -6.14 7.19
C GLN A 161 6.23 -7.55 6.72
N LEU A 162 5.40 -8.23 7.51
CA LEU A 162 4.94 -9.57 7.18
C LEU A 162 4.04 -9.57 5.92
N THR A 163 3.17 -8.58 5.80
CA THR A 163 2.33 -8.38 4.61
C THR A 163 3.18 -8.16 3.35
N ASN A 164 4.25 -7.37 3.45
CA ASN A 164 5.20 -7.16 2.36
C ASN A 164 5.98 -8.45 2.03
N ALA A 165 6.38 -9.22 3.04
CA ALA A 165 7.06 -10.50 2.83
C ALA A 165 6.15 -11.53 2.13
N ILE A 166 4.87 -11.56 2.49
CA ILE A 166 3.86 -12.40 1.83
C ILE A 166 3.68 -11.99 0.36
N ALA A 167 3.58 -10.68 0.09
CA ALA A 167 3.46 -10.17 -1.28
C ALA A 167 4.68 -10.54 -2.12
N LEU A 168 5.89 -10.40 -1.57
CA LEU A 168 7.13 -10.79 -2.24
C LEU A 168 7.20 -12.30 -2.52
N ALA A 169 6.78 -13.14 -1.57
CA ALA A 169 6.72 -14.59 -1.77
C ALA A 169 5.75 -14.97 -2.89
N ALA A 170 4.59 -14.31 -2.95
CA ALA A 170 3.60 -14.52 -4.01
C ALA A 170 4.12 -14.06 -5.38
N GLU A 171 4.84 -12.93 -5.45
CA GLU A 171 5.46 -12.45 -6.69
C GLU A 171 6.49 -13.44 -7.26
N GLN A 172 7.21 -14.15 -6.38
CA GLN A 172 8.19 -15.18 -6.78
C GLN A 172 7.55 -16.52 -7.12
N SER A 173 6.25 -16.68 -6.91
CA SER A 173 5.52 -17.94 -7.14
C SER A 173 4.29 -17.71 -8.03
N PRO A 174 4.47 -17.27 -9.29
CA PRO A 174 3.36 -16.91 -10.18
C PRO A 174 2.43 -18.08 -10.50
N ASP A 175 2.93 -19.31 -10.37
CA ASP A 175 2.15 -20.54 -10.60
C ASP A 175 1.18 -20.89 -9.45
N ASP A 176 1.24 -20.15 -8.34
CA ASP A 176 0.41 -20.36 -7.15
C ASP A 176 -0.33 -19.08 -6.75
N PRO A 177 -1.42 -18.71 -7.41
CA PRO A 177 -2.17 -17.48 -7.15
C PRO A 177 -2.78 -17.43 -5.75
N GLU A 178 -2.99 -18.58 -5.09
CA GLU A 178 -3.56 -18.66 -3.75
C GLU A 178 -2.51 -18.58 -2.63
N LEU A 179 -1.23 -18.55 -2.95
CA LEU A 179 -0.14 -18.55 -1.95
C LEU A 179 -0.29 -17.40 -0.95
N ALA A 180 -0.51 -16.19 -1.45
CA ALA A 180 -0.67 -15.00 -0.60
C ALA A 180 -1.81 -15.15 0.41
N ASN A 181 -2.97 -15.62 -0.05
CA ASN A 181 -4.14 -15.86 0.80
C ASN A 181 -3.88 -16.93 1.85
N ARG A 182 -3.18 -18.01 1.48
CA ARG A 182 -2.84 -19.09 2.42
C ARG A 182 -1.86 -18.60 3.49
N LEU A 183 -0.79 -17.90 3.09
CA LEU A 183 0.20 -17.37 4.02
C LEU A 183 -0.43 -16.34 4.98
N LEU A 184 -1.26 -15.44 4.46
CA LEU A 184 -1.96 -14.46 5.30
C LEU A 184 -2.87 -15.16 6.34
N LYS A 185 -3.65 -16.16 5.91
CA LYS A 185 -4.51 -16.94 6.82
C LYS A 185 -3.71 -17.69 7.89
N LEU A 186 -2.56 -18.28 7.54
CA LEU A 186 -1.68 -18.97 8.50
C LEU A 186 -1.12 -18.00 9.53
N THR A 187 -0.64 -16.85 9.09
CA THR A 187 -0.16 -15.78 9.96
C THR A 187 -1.21 -15.36 10.98
N LEU A 188 -2.41 -15.06 10.50
CA LEU A 188 -3.50 -14.58 11.34
C LEU A 188 -3.94 -15.60 12.39
N ARG A 189 -3.91 -16.90 12.07
CA ARG A 189 -4.16 -17.96 13.07
C ARG A 189 -3.13 -17.96 14.19
N GLY A 190 -1.88 -17.58 13.91
CA GLY A 190 -0.84 -17.43 14.93
C GLY A 190 -0.95 -16.17 15.78
N LEU A 191 -1.68 -15.16 15.29
CA LEU A 191 -1.88 -13.87 15.98
C LEU A 191 -3.13 -13.83 16.85
N THR A 192 -4.09 -14.75 16.62
CA THR A 192 -5.31 -14.86 17.43
C THR A 192 -5.03 -15.65 18.71
N HIS A 193 -5.71 -15.27 19.79
CA HIS A 193 -5.72 -16.10 20.99
C HIS A 193 -6.38 -17.45 20.68
N SER A 194 -5.65 -18.56 20.82
CA SER A 194 -6.28 -19.85 20.97
C SER A 194 -6.96 -19.83 22.34
N SER A 195 -8.30 -19.78 22.39
CA SER A 195 -9.00 -20.06 23.64
C SER A 195 -8.56 -21.43 24.10
N PRO A 196 -8.04 -21.59 25.32
CA PRO A 196 -7.78 -22.94 25.82
C PRO A 196 -9.11 -23.69 25.83
N THR A 197 -9.18 -24.76 25.05
CA THR A 197 -10.26 -25.73 25.09
C THR A 197 -10.37 -26.15 26.55
N GLY A 198 -11.49 -25.81 27.21
CA GLY A 198 -11.73 -26.17 28.59
C GLY A 198 -11.68 -27.69 28.75
N ASP A 199 -10.58 -28.19 29.27
CA ASP A 199 -10.53 -29.53 29.81
C ASP A 199 -11.53 -29.62 30.98
N GLY A 200 -12.69 -30.14 30.63
CA GLY A 200 -13.68 -30.55 31.61
C GLY A 200 -13.07 -31.59 32.54
N LYS A 201 -12.49 -31.16 33.66
CA LYS A 201 -12.24 -32.04 34.78
C LYS A 201 -13.57 -32.45 35.37
N SER A 202 -14.08 -33.56 34.86
CA SER A 202 -15.04 -34.41 35.59
C SER A 202 -14.39 -34.88 36.88
N SER A 203 -14.78 -34.33 38.00
CA SER A 203 -14.48 -34.93 39.31
C SER A 203 -15.22 -36.22 39.42
N PRO A 204 -14.58 -37.35 39.74
CA PRO A 204 -15.31 -38.56 40.17
C PRO A 204 -15.77 -38.34 41.61
N THR A 205 -17.05 -38.34 41.81
CA THR A 205 -17.71 -38.55 43.10
C THR A 205 -17.40 -39.99 43.54
N GLY A 206 -16.54 -40.17 44.53
CA GLY A 206 -16.31 -41.43 45.22
C GLY A 206 -17.16 -41.47 46.46
N ASP A 207 -17.84 -42.56 46.59
CA ASP A 207 -18.59 -43.06 47.68
C ASP A 207 -17.71 -43.32 48.92
#